data_60ddbe83c8fd3994ced7e0ab4199d35e
#
_entry.id   60ddbe83c8fd3994ced7e0ab4199d35e
#
_cell.length_a   1.000
_cell.length_b   1.000
_cell.length_c   1.000
_cell.angle_alpha   90.00
_cell.angle_beta   90.00
_cell.angle_gamma   90.00
#
_symmetry.space_group_name_H-M   'P 1'
#
loop_
_entity.id
_entity.type
_entity.pdbx_description
1 polymer ?
#
loop_
_entity_poly.entity_id
_entity_poly.type
_entity_poly.pdbx_seq_one_letter_code
_entity_poly.pdbx_strand_id
1 'polypeptide(L)'
;MSLRDKMLDVIDDVNGSVAEREELVEMIAIALLTRKNLFVLGEPGQAKSYAINLFRRHITGARQFERLLSKQTDEEQLFGRVDLSSLIPGSIPDSALEGDDVYRNLRFDLKCAVDGLGQMKNAPDTFAMLDRASDKLAAYRKAVALLRPSEPVVQTVGKIPEADIVLLDEIFKCNDGVLNSLLTALNDCLLYTSPSPRDRSLS
;
A
#
# COMPACT_ATOMS: atom_id res chain seq x y z
N MET A 1 -12.47 18.13 -22.51
CA MET A 1 -12.04 18.82 -21.31
C MET A 1 -10.59 18.49 -21.05
N SER A 2 -9.73 19.48 -21.03
CA SER A 2 -8.30 19.27 -20.80
C SER A 2 -8.02 18.91 -19.34
N LEU A 3 -6.82 18.36 -19.04
CA LEU A 3 -6.40 18.11 -17.65
C LEU A 3 -6.40 19.40 -16.82
N ARG A 4 -6.00 20.51 -17.47
CA ARG A 4 -6.03 21.84 -16.87
C ARG A 4 -7.44 22.25 -16.45
N ASP A 5 -8.41 22.08 -17.34
CA ASP A 5 -9.81 22.48 -17.08
C ASP A 5 -10.36 21.69 -15.90
N LYS A 6 -10.11 20.38 -15.87
CA LYS A 6 -10.50 19.52 -14.74
C LYS A 6 -9.88 19.95 -13.41
N MET A 7 -8.60 20.37 -13.44
CA MET A 7 -7.94 20.81 -12.22
C MET A 7 -8.48 22.16 -11.73
N LEU A 8 -8.80 23.07 -12.65
CA LEU A 8 -9.43 24.34 -12.29
C LEU A 8 -10.81 24.13 -11.68
N ASP A 9 -11.62 23.22 -12.24
CA ASP A 9 -12.94 22.88 -11.66
C ASP A 9 -12.80 22.30 -10.23
N VAL A 10 -11.79 21.47 -9.99
CA VAL A 10 -11.51 20.94 -8.64
C VAL A 10 -11.08 22.05 -7.67
N ILE A 11 -10.21 22.96 -8.12
CA ILE A 11 -9.78 24.13 -7.31
C ILE A 11 -10.99 24.99 -6.95
N ASP A 12 -11.87 25.27 -7.90
CA ASP A 12 -13.06 26.10 -7.69
C ASP A 12 -14.04 25.42 -6.71
N ASP A 13 -14.26 24.10 -6.84
CA ASP A 13 -15.14 23.35 -5.94
C ASP A 13 -14.59 23.31 -4.49
N VAL A 14 -13.27 23.08 -4.35
CA VAL A 14 -12.63 23.08 -3.04
C VAL A 14 -12.65 24.48 -2.41
N ASN A 15 -12.34 25.54 -3.18
CA ASN A 15 -12.41 26.93 -2.71
C ASN A 15 -13.82 27.32 -2.29
N GLY A 16 -14.85 26.85 -2.98
CA GLY A 16 -16.25 27.03 -2.59
C GLY A 16 -16.60 26.39 -1.23
N SER A 17 -15.83 25.43 -0.78
CA SER A 17 -16.04 24.67 0.46
C SER A 17 -15.15 25.10 1.63
N VAL A 18 -14.11 25.89 1.37
CA VAL A 18 -13.12 26.33 2.38
C VAL A 18 -12.95 27.83 2.31
N ALA A 19 -13.26 28.53 3.39
CA ALA A 19 -13.11 29.99 3.44
C ALA A 19 -11.63 30.41 3.70
N GLU A 20 -11.18 31.42 2.97
CA GLU A 20 -9.87 32.06 3.16
C GLU A 20 -8.66 31.11 3.07
N ARG A 21 -8.70 30.14 2.13
CA ARG A 21 -7.63 29.14 1.94
C ARG A 21 -7.23 28.95 0.48
N GLU A 22 -7.50 29.91 -0.37
CA GLU A 22 -7.24 29.85 -1.82
C GLU A 22 -5.78 29.51 -2.10
N GLU A 23 -4.84 30.17 -1.39
CA GLU A 23 -3.40 29.90 -1.54
C GLU A 23 -3.03 28.45 -1.19
N LEU A 24 -3.60 27.91 -0.11
CA LEU A 24 -3.36 26.52 0.28
C LEU A 24 -3.89 25.55 -0.78
N VAL A 25 -5.08 25.81 -1.30
CA VAL A 25 -5.74 25.01 -2.34
C VAL A 25 -4.90 25.00 -3.62
N GLU A 26 -4.41 26.15 -4.06
CA GLU A 26 -3.51 26.28 -5.20
C GLU A 26 -2.19 25.52 -4.99
N MET A 27 -1.58 25.65 -3.80
CA MET A 27 -0.34 24.96 -3.48
C MET A 27 -0.51 23.43 -3.47
N ILE A 28 -1.64 22.91 -2.98
CA ILE A 28 -1.97 21.48 -3.06
C ILE A 28 -2.08 21.04 -4.52
N ALA A 29 -2.78 21.80 -5.37
CA ALA A 29 -2.91 21.50 -6.78
C ALA A 29 -1.55 21.48 -7.49
N ILE A 30 -0.70 22.48 -7.22
CA ILE A 30 0.66 22.54 -7.78
C ILE A 30 1.50 21.34 -7.32
N ALA A 31 1.46 21.00 -6.04
CA ALA A 31 2.21 19.86 -5.49
C ALA A 31 1.79 18.55 -6.16
N LEU A 32 0.50 18.33 -6.34
CA LEU A 32 -0.04 17.14 -7.02
C LEU A 32 0.39 17.07 -8.50
N LEU A 33 0.27 18.18 -9.24
CA LEU A 33 0.64 18.25 -10.65
C LEU A 33 2.14 18.08 -10.88
N THR A 34 2.96 18.65 -10.00
CA THR A 34 4.42 18.61 -10.13
C THR A 34 5.05 17.41 -9.44
N ARG A 35 4.26 16.61 -8.72
CA ARG A 35 4.75 15.49 -7.89
C ARG A 35 5.82 15.94 -6.89
N LYS A 36 5.62 17.12 -6.30
CA LYS A 36 6.52 17.66 -5.30
C LYS A 36 5.91 17.55 -3.91
N ASN A 37 6.80 17.44 -2.91
CA ASN A 37 6.38 17.45 -1.53
C ASN A 37 5.89 18.83 -1.15
N LEU A 38 4.75 18.89 -0.45
CA LEU A 38 4.19 20.13 0.11
C LEU A 38 4.28 20.04 1.64
N PHE A 39 4.89 21.07 2.23
CA PHE A 39 4.97 21.20 3.67
C PHE A 39 4.12 22.37 4.13
N VAL A 40 3.10 22.11 4.95
CA VAL A 40 2.14 23.12 5.41
C VAL A 40 2.33 23.37 6.90
N LEU A 41 2.83 24.56 7.23
CA LEU A 41 2.92 25.05 8.62
C LEU A 41 1.66 25.87 8.96
N GLY A 42 1.17 25.71 10.17
CA GLY A 42 0.06 26.52 10.66
C GLY A 42 -0.53 25.93 11.94
N GLU A 43 -1.26 26.74 12.66
CA GLU A 43 -1.90 26.36 13.92
C GLU A 43 -2.93 25.23 13.75
N PRO A 44 -3.18 24.44 14.78
CA PRO A 44 -4.27 23.46 14.78
C PRO A 44 -5.63 24.15 14.55
N GLY A 45 -6.55 23.45 13.91
CA GLY A 45 -7.90 23.98 13.66
C GLY A 45 -8.07 24.87 12.43
N GLN A 46 -7.01 25.10 11.64
CA GLN A 46 -7.03 25.94 10.45
C GLN A 46 -7.53 25.23 9.16
N ALA A 47 -8.35 24.24 9.27
CA ALA A 47 -8.95 23.49 8.15
C ALA A 47 -7.95 22.92 7.12
N LYS A 48 -6.63 22.79 7.43
CA LYS A 48 -5.62 22.24 6.52
C LYS A 48 -5.96 20.83 6.05
N SER A 49 -6.16 19.93 7.01
CA SER A 49 -6.52 18.53 6.71
C SER A 49 -7.86 18.43 6.01
N TYR A 50 -8.79 19.36 6.27
CA TYR A 50 -10.09 19.41 5.60
C TYR A 50 -9.95 19.75 4.11
N ALA A 51 -9.18 20.79 3.76
CA ALA A 51 -8.91 21.16 2.37
C ALA A 51 -8.22 20.02 1.60
N ILE A 52 -7.23 19.36 2.21
CA ILE A 52 -6.56 18.20 1.61
C ILE A 52 -7.53 17.04 1.41
N ASN A 53 -8.41 16.79 2.37
CA ASN A 53 -9.40 15.72 2.27
C ASN A 53 -10.47 16.00 1.19
N LEU A 54 -10.83 17.26 0.97
CA LEU A 54 -11.69 17.65 -0.15
C LEU A 54 -11.00 17.35 -1.49
N PHE A 55 -9.75 17.75 -1.66
CA PHE A 55 -8.96 17.42 -2.87
C PHE A 55 -8.91 15.91 -3.13
N ARG A 56 -8.67 15.13 -2.09
CA ARG A 56 -8.58 13.66 -2.20
C ARG A 56 -9.85 13.03 -2.76
N ARG A 57 -11.02 13.58 -2.49
CA ARG A 57 -12.32 13.07 -2.99
C ARG A 57 -12.44 13.18 -4.51
N HIS A 58 -11.76 14.15 -5.11
CA HIS A 58 -11.74 14.33 -6.57
C HIS A 58 -10.74 13.42 -7.28
N ILE A 59 -9.84 12.76 -6.53
CA ILE A 59 -8.81 11.88 -7.10
C ILE A 59 -9.26 10.43 -6.94
N THR A 60 -9.62 9.81 -8.06
CA THR A 60 -10.05 8.40 -8.09
C THR A 60 -8.92 7.50 -8.59
N GLY A 61 -8.84 6.29 -8.02
CA GLY A 61 -7.87 5.28 -8.45
C GLY A 61 -6.46 5.43 -7.87
N ALA A 62 -6.16 6.52 -7.16
CA ALA A 62 -4.89 6.69 -6.46
C ALA A 62 -4.88 5.96 -5.11
N ARG A 63 -3.78 5.27 -4.82
CA ARG A 63 -3.56 4.66 -3.50
C ARG A 63 -3.13 5.76 -2.53
N GLN A 64 -3.86 5.88 -1.45
CA GLN A 64 -3.66 6.97 -0.50
C GLN A 64 -3.22 6.40 0.85
N PHE A 65 -2.19 7.01 1.43
CA PHE A 65 -1.73 6.73 2.78
C PHE A 65 -1.92 7.98 3.63
N GLU A 66 -2.58 7.83 4.78
CA GLU A 66 -2.80 8.91 5.74
C GLU A 66 -2.40 8.44 7.13
N ARG A 67 -1.64 9.26 7.84
CA ARG A 67 -1.22 8.97 9.19
C ARG A 67 -1.02 10.23 10.03
N LEU A 68 -1.61 10.21 11.22
CA LEU A 68 -1.27 11.13 12.29
C LEU A 68 -0.04 10.58 13.01
N LEU A 69 1.04 11.36 13.02
CA LEU A 69 2.31 10.95 13.64
C LEU A 69 2.33 11.26 15.13
N SER A 70 2.99 10.42 15.89
CA SER A 70 3.16 10.55 17.34
C SER A 70 4.52 10.00 17.76
N LYS A 71 4.91 10.20 19.01
CA LYS A 71 6.13 9.62 19.58
C LYS A 71 6.17 8.08 19.53
N GLN A 72 5.00 7.45 19.42
CA GLN A 72 4.86 5.99 19.36
C GLN A 72 4.78 5.46 17.93
N THR A 73 4.87 6.34 16.94
CA THR A 73 4.89 5.92 15.54
C THR A 73 6.23 5.28 15.23
N ASP A 74 6.23 4.06 14.70
CA ASP A 74 7.41 3.32 14.30
C ASP A 74 7.60 3.33 12.79
N GLU A 75 8.84 3.15 12.33
CA GLU A 75 9.18 3.08 10.89
C GLU A 75 8.41 1.97 10.18
N GLU A 76 8.21 0.82 10.83
CA GLU A 76 7.46 -0.29 10.27
C GLU A 76 5.99 0.07 9.94
N GLN A 77 5.41 0.99 10.70
CA GLN A 77 4.05 1.46 10.46
C GLN A 77 3.95 2.31 9.19
N LEU A 78 5.03 2.96 8.79
CA LEU A 78 5.13 3.86 7.65
C LEU A 78 5.66 3.16 6.39
N PHE A 79 6.76 2.44 6.53
CA PHE A 79 7.49 1.88 5.39
C PHE A 79 7.26 0.37 5.18
N GLY A 80 6.69 -0.31 6.17
CA GLY A 80 6.51 -1.75 6.15
C GLY A 80 7.50 -2.48 7.06
N ARG A 81 7.26 -3.75 7.26
CA ARG A 81 8.07 -4.61 8.13
C ARG A 81 8.66 -5.78 7.36
N VAL A 82 9.81 -6.25 7.80
CA VAL A 82 10.40 -7.47 7.26
C VAL A 82 9.51 -8.66 7.65
N ASP A 83 9.14 -9.46 6.66
CA ASP A 83 8.45 -10.72 6.90
C ASP A 83 9.46 -11.76 7.42
N LEU A 84 9.38 -12.05 8.71
CA LEU A 84 10.29 -12.98 9.36
C LEU A 84 10.20 -14.39 8.76
N SER A 85 9.08 -14.76 8.16
CA SER A 85 8.94 -16.05 7.47
C SER A 85 9.87 -16.15 6.26
N SER A 86 10.21 -15.01 5.64
CA SER A 86 11.15 -14.96 4.51
C SER A 86 12.60 -15.31 4.90
N LEU A 87 12.93 -15.16 6.19
CA LEU A 87 14.27 -15.45 6.72
C LEU A 87 14.44 -16.91 7.13
N ILE A 88 13.37 -17.69 7.19
CA ILE A 88 13.40 -19.12 7.56
C ILE A 88 13.75 -19.93 6.31
N PRO A 89 14.87 -20.67 6.29
CA PRO A 89 15.21 -21.53 5.15
C PRO A 89 14.09 -22.48 4.79
N GLY A 90 13.69 -22.52 3.51
CA GLY A 90 12.58 -23.35 3.04
C GLY A 90 11.18 -22.81 3.32
N SER A 91 11.05 -21.57 3.83
CA SER A 91 9.79 -20.86 3.97
C SER A 91 9.66 -19.78 2.89
N ILE A 92 8.46 -19.60 2.37
CA ILE A 92 8.12 -18.50 1.46
C ILE A 92 6.90 -17.78 2.02
N PRO A 93 6.95 -16.44 2.20
CA PRO A 93 5.78 -15.67 2.57
C PRO A 93 4.72 -15.70 1.45
N ASP A 94 3.45 -15.70 1.82
CA ASP A 94 2.34 -15.69 0.87
C ASP A 94 2.40 -14.50 -0.09
N SER A 95 2.84 -13.34 0.40
CA SER A 95 3.02 -12.13 -0.41
C SER A 95 3.99 -12.32 -1.59
N ALA A 96 5.02 -13.14 -1.44
CA ALA A 96 5.97 -13.46 -2.51
C ALA A 96 5.40 -14.40 -3.58
N LEU A 97 4.27 -15.06 -3.29
CA LEU A 97 3.58 -16.00 -4.19
C LEU A 97 2.30 -15.41 -4.80
N GLU A 98 1.85 -14.22 -4.37
CA GLU A 98 0.61 -13.60 -4.87
C GLU A 98 0.62 -13.33 -6.38
N GLY A 99 1.79 -13.09 -6.97
CA GLY A 99 1.97 -12.92 -8.41
C GLY A 99 2.06 -14.24 -9.21
N ASP A 100 2.10 -15.39 -8.53
CA ASP A 100 2.29 -16.69 -9.16
C ASP A 100 0.94 -17.31 -9.52
N ASP A 101 0.72 -17.56 -10.83
CA ASP A 101 -0.54 -18.12 -11.34
C ASP A 101 -0.81 -19.54 -10.84
N VAL A 102 0.24 -20.36 -10.68
CA VAL A 102 0.11 -21.74 -10.19
C VAL A 102 -0.31 -21.73 -8.74
N TYR A 103 0.32 -20.87 -7.93
CA TYR A 103 -0.06 -20.70 -6.52
C TYR A 103 -1.50 -20.22 -6.37
N ARG A 104 -1.93 -19.23 -7.16
CA ARG A 104 -3.30 -18.71 -7.13
C ARG A 104 -4.32 -19.79 -7.48
N ASN A 105 -4.05 -20.59 -8.49
CA ASN A 105 -4.94 -21.69 -8.88
C ASN A 105 -5.03 -22.76 -7.79
N LEU A 106 -3.90 -23.18 -7.21
CA LEU A 106 -3.89 -24.15 -6.11
C LEU A 106 -4.61 -23.63 -4.85
N ARG A 107 -4.48 -22.33 -4.56
CA ARG A 107 -5.19 -21.68 -3.46
C ARG A 107 -6.69 -21.58 -3.72
N PHE A 108 -7.08 -21.33 -4.96
CA PHE A 108 -8.47 -21.36 -5.38
C PHE A 108 -9.08 -22.76 -5.26
N ASP A 109 -8.38 -23.80 -5.70
CA ASP A 109 -8.81 -25.20 -5.56
C ASP A 109 -9.01 -25.59 -4.09
N LEU A 110 -8.08 -25.19 -3.23
CA LEU A 110 -8.21 -25.40 -1.78
C LEU A 110 -9.44 -24.67 -1.20
N LYS A 111 -9.68 -23.44 -1.63
CA LYS A 111 -10.85 -22.68 -1.20
C LYS A 111 -12.15 -23.36 -1.64
N CYS A 112 -12.23 -23.81 -2.89
CA CYS A 112 -13.40 -24.54 -3.40
C CYS A 112 -13.65 -25.84 -2.62
N ALA A 113 -12.56 -26.56 -2.24
CA ALA A 113 -12.68 -27.75 -1.41
C ALA A 113 -13.21 -27.43 0.00
N VAL A 114 -12.74 -26.34 0.61
CA VAL A 114 -13.24 -25.87 1.92
C VAL A 114 -14.71 -25.42 1.84
N ASP A 115 -15.07 -24.64 0.83
CA ASP A 115 -16.44 -24.16 0.64
C ASP A 115 -17.41 -25.36 0.37
N GLY A 116 -16.94 -26.40 -0.34
CA GLY A 116 -17.67 -27.65 -0.56
C GLY A 116 -17.98 -28.41 0.74
N LEU A 117 -17.09 -28.38 1.72
CA LEU A 117 -17.32 -28.97 3.05
C LEU A 117 -18.49 -28.28 3.80
N GLY A 118 -18.68 -26.98 3.59
CA GLY A 118 -19.76 -26.22 4.21
C GLY A 118 -21.15 -26.58 3.69
N GLN A 119 -21.23 -27.13 2.50
CA GLN A 119 -22.49 -27.48 1.81
C GLN A 119 -22.87 -28.96 1.90
N MET A 120 -21.90 -29.86 2.06
CA MET A 120 -22.12 -31.30 2.13
C MET A 120 -21.72 -31.89 3.47
N LYS A 121 -22.69 -32.08 4.35
CA LYS A 121 -22.50 -32.85 5.59
C LYS A 121 -22.22 -34.31 5.25
N ASN A 122 -20.98 -34.77 5.49
CA ASN A 122 -20.55 -36.19 5.52
C ASN A 122 -20.31 -36.91 4.17
N ALA A 123 -19.59 -36.30 3.24
CA ALA A 123 -19.06 -37.08 2.11
C ALA A 123 -17.55 -37.38 2.33
N PRO A 124 -17.13 -38.66 2.48
CA PRO A 124 -15.72 -39.02 2.65
C PRO A 124 -14.85 -38.52 1.47
N ASP A 125 -15.42 -38.39 0.28
CA ASP A 125 -14.73 -37.85 -0.89
C ASP A 125 -14.33 -36.36 -0.73
N THR A 126 -15.08 -35.56 0.05
CA THR A 126 -14.79 -34.13 0.23
C THR A 126 -13.55 -33.94 1.11
N PHE A 127 -13.36 -34.76 2.13
CA PHE A 127 -12.14 -34.74 2.95
C PHE A 127 -10.92 -35.17 2.13
N ALA A 128 -11.04 -36.18 1.29
CA ALA A 128 -9.97 -36.60 0.41
C ALA A 128 -9.60 -35.54 -0.64
N MET A 129 -10.56 -34.73 -1.11
CA MET A 129 -10.29 -33.61 -1.99
C MET A 129 -9.57 -32.48 -1.25
N LEU A 130 -9.95 -32.19 -0.01
CA LEU A 130 -9.30 -31.18 0.82
C LEU A 130 -7.84 -31.55 1.10
N ASP A 131 -7.59 -32.80 1.53
CA ASP A 131 -6.24 -33.31 1.78
C ASP A 131 -5.36 -33.20 0.54
N ARG A 132 -5.87 -33.65 -0.63
CA ARG A 132 -5.13 -33.55 -1.90
C ARG A 132 -4.83 -32.11 -2.30
N ALA A 133 -5.77 -31.18 -2.13
CA ALA A 133 -5.56 -29.78 -2.45
C ALA A 133 -4.54 -29.14 -1.49
N SER A 134 -4.63 -29.45 -0.20
CA SER A 134 -3.69 -29.00 0.83
C SER A 134 -2.27 -29.53 0.56
N ASP A 135 -2.12 -30.82 0.27
CA ASP A 135 -0.84 -31.45 -0.02
C ASP A 135 -0.17 -30.87 -1.27
N LYS A 136 -0.95 -30.63 -2.34
CA LYS A 136 -0.43 -29.99 -3.56
C LYS A 136 0.08 -28.58 -3.29
N LEU A 137 -0.66 -27.78 -2.52
CA LEU A 137 -0.26 -26.43 -2.17
C LEU A 137 1.01 -26.43 -1.30
N ALA A 138 1.09 -27.34 -0.32
CA ALA A 138 2.26 -27.48 0.55
C ALA A 138 3.51 -27.96 -0.24
N ALA A 139 3.34 -28.94 -1.13
CA ALA A 139 4.42 -29.41 -1.99
C ALA A 139 4.92 -28.32 -2.94
N TYR A 140 4.02 -27.54 -3.53
CA TYR A 140 4.38 -26.42 -4.38
C TYR A 140 5.16 -25.36 -3.63
N ARG A 141 4.68 -24.92 -2.46
CA ARG A 141 5.38 -23.96 -1.60
C ARG A 141 6.79 -24.43 -1.25
N LYS A 142 6.93 -25.71 -0.88
CA LYS A 142 8.24 -26.30 -0.56
C LYS A 142 9.18 -26.32 -1.78
N ALA A 143 8.68 -26.66 -2.96
CA ALA A 143 9.48 -26.67 -4.18
C ALA A 143 9.96 -25.27 -4.56
N VAL A 144 9.09 -24.27 -4.50
CA VAL A 144 9.45 -22.87 -4.80
C VAL A 144 10.41 -22.33 -3.74
N ALA A 145 10.25 -22.71 -2.46
CA ALA A 145 11.16 -22.32 -1.38
C ALA A 145 12.59 -22.83 -1.60
N LEU A 146 12.76 -24.00 -2.19
CA LEU A 146 14.07 -24.55 -2.51
C LEU A 146 14.74 -23.86 -3.71
N LEU A 147 13.95 -23.25 -4.59
CA LEU A 147 14.45 -22.61 -5.81
C LEU A 147 14.73 -21.11 -5.62
N ARG A 148 14.19 -20.49 -4.58
CA ARG A 148 14.41 -19.06 -4.31
C ARG A 148 15.50 -18.87 -3.24
N PRO A 149 16.44 -17.93 -3.44
CA PRO A 149 17.32 -17.51 -2.36
C PRO A 149 16.49 -16.90 -1.22
N SER A 150 16.94 -17.06 0.02
CA SER A 150 16.34 -16.46 1.21
C SER A 150 16.59 -14.95 1.21
N GLU A 151 15.84 -14.19 0.43
CA GLU A 151 15.91 -12.74 0.45
C GLU A 151 14.87 -12.19 1.44
N PRO A 152 15.23 -11.18 2.25
CA PRO A 152 14.29 -10.56 3.14
C PRO A 152 13.18 -9.87 2.33
N VAL A 153 11.93 -10.27 2.56
CA VAL A 153 10.75 -9.65 1.95
C VAL A 153 10.19 -8.62 2.92
N VAL A 154 10.00 -7.40 2.44
CA VAL A 154 9.36 -6.34 3.21
C VAL A 154 7.89 -6.27 2.81
N GLN A 155 6.99 -6.36 3.79
CA GLN A 155 5.55 -6.19 3.59
C GLN A 155 5.23 -4.71 3.54
N THR A 156 4.98 -4.18 2.34
CA THR A 156 4.71 -2.75 2.08
C THR A 156 3.24 -2.46 1.77
N VAL A 157 2.39 -3.48 1.76
CA VAL A 157 0.97 -3.34 1.39
C VAL A 157 0.27 -2.31 2.26
N GLY A 158 -0.27 -1.27 1.60
CA GLY A 158 -0.94 -0.17 2.28
C GLY A 158 0.00 0.77 3.07
N LYS A 159 1.28 0.82 2.72
CA LYS A 159 2.30 1.69 3.32
C LYS A 159 2.77 2.75 2.33
N ILE A 160 3.63 3.68 2.82
CA ILE A 160 4.17 4.78 2.01
C ILE A 160 4.78 4.31 0.69
N PRO A 161 5.60 3.22 0.62
CA PRO A 161 6.20 2.81 -0.65
C PRO A 161 5.22 2.45 -1.76
N GLU A 162 3.98 2.09 -1.40
CA GLU A 162 2.94 1.75 -2.38
C GLU A 162 1.93 2.88 -2.61
N ALA A 163 2.01 3.96 -1.87
CA ALA A 163 1.07 5.05 -1.95
C ALA A 163 1.43 6.01 -3.11
N ASP A 164 0.41 6.46 -3.82
CA ASP A 164 0.54 7.50 -4.84
C ASP A 164 0.41 8.90 -4.22
N ILE A 165 -0.33 8.99 -3.10
CA ILE A 165 -0.51 10.23 -2.31
C ILE A 165 -0.31 9.89 -0.83
N VAL A 166 0.57 10.63 -0.19
CA VAL A 166 0.87 10.46 1.24
C VAL A 166 0.50 11.75 1.99
N LEU A 167 -0.29 11.60 3.04
CA LEU A 167 -0.63 12.68 3.98
C LEU A 167 -0.11 12.32 5.37
N LEU A 168 0.83 13.10 5.86
CA LEU A 168 1.37 12.96 7.21
C LEU A 168 1.00 14.20 8.03
N ASP A 169 0.25 14.00 9.09
CA ASP A 169 -0.11 15.08 10.02
C ASP A 169 0.77 15.01 11.27
N GLU A 170 1.01 16.17 11.87
CA GLU A 170 1.81 16.33 13.10
C GLU A 170 3.24 15.74 13.00
N ILE A 171 3.90 15.94 11.87
CA ILE A 171 5.21 15.36 11.56
C ILE A 171 6.28 15.60 12.65
N PHE A 172 6.23 16.75 13.35
CA PHE A 172 7.17 17.07 14.43
C PHE A 172 6.85 16.39 15.77
N LYS A 173 5.75 15.64 15.87
CA LYS A 173 5.43 14.87 17.07
C LYS A 173 6.00 13.46 17.06
N CYS A 174 6.55 12.98 15.93
CA CYS A 174 7.20 11.69 15.88
C CYS A 174 8.58 11.72 16.56
N ASN A 175 9.17 10.54 16.78
CA ASN A 175 10.53 10.45 17.27
C ASN A 175 11.55 10.83 16.19
N ASP A 176 12.78 11.17 16.60
CA ASP A 176 13.83 11.64 15.70
C ASP A 176 14.24 10.59 14.66
N GLY A 177 14.16 9.30 14.98
CA GLY A 177 14.46 8.22 14.05
C GLY A 177 13.49 8.22 12.88
N VAL A 178 12.21 8.20 13.17
CA VAL A 178 11.14 8.27 12.15
C VAL A 178 11.22 9.56 11.34
N LEU A 179 11.50 10.71 11.99
CA LEU A 179 11.66 11.98 11.30
C LEU A 179 12.81 11.93 10.29
N ASN A 180 13.97 11.41 10.69
CA ASN A 180 15.12 11.27 9.82
C ASN A 180 14.85 10.31 8.64
N SER A 181 14.20 9.18 8.88
CA SER A 181 13.82 8.24 7.82
C SER A 181 12.83 8.86 6.83
N LEU A 182 11.88 9.65 7.32
CA LEU A 182 10.96 10.41 6.45
C LEU A 182 11.69 11.45 5.62
N LEU A 183 12.58 12.25 6.23
CA LEU A 183 13.35 13.27 5.53
C LEU A 183 14.25 12.66 4.46
N THR A 184 14.87 11.52 4.74
CA THR A 184 15.66 10.78 3.75
C THR A 184 14.77 10.31 2.60
N ALA A 185 13.64 9.68 2.89
CA ALA A 185 12.70 9.23 1.86
C ALA A 185 12.15 10.38 1.00
N LEU A 186 11.94 11.57 1.58
CA LEU A 186 11.45 12.75 0.88
C LEU A 186 12.53 13.42 0.02
N ASN A 187 13.80 13.42 0.46
CA ASN A 187 14.90 14.07 -0.24
C ASN A 187 15.39 13.25 -1.44
N ASP A 188 15.52 11.94 -1.28
CA ASP A 188 16.17 11.12 -2.29
C ASP A 188 15.30 10.89 -3.52
N CYS A 189 13.99 11.16 -3.47
CA CYS A 189 12.99 10.74 -4.47
C CYS A 189 13.19 9.26 -4.89
N LEU A 190 14.04 8.57 -4.17
CA LEU A 190 14.53 7.22 -4.37
C LEU A 190 13.88 6.32 -3.31
N LEU A 191 12.56 6.38 -3.19
CA LEU A 191 11.89 5.13 -2.91
C LEU A 191 12.17 4.28 -4.15
N TYR A 192 13.14 3.42 -4.06
CA TYR A 192 13.29 2.29 -4.94
C TYR A 192 11.97 1.54 -4.88
N THR A 193 11.04 1.95 -5.70
CA THR A 193 9.92 1.09 -6.03
C THR A 193 10.57 -0.07 -6.74
N SER A 194 10.66 -1.21 -6.08
CA SER A 194 10.89 -2.44 -6.82
C SER A 194 9.89 -2.41 -7.97
N PRO A 195 10.32 -2.67 -9.21
CA PRO A 195 9.44 -2.52 -10.37
C PRO A 195 8.15 -3.25 -10.08
N SER A 196 7.05 -2.53 -10.16
CA SER A 196 5.72 -3.11 -9.97
C SER A 196 5.62 -4.34 -10.88
N PRO A 197 4.98 -5.43 -10.44
CA PRO A 197 4.70 -6.56 -11.32
C PRO A 197 4.08 -6.16 -12.68
N ARG A 198 3.49 -4.95 -12.76
CA ARG A 198 2.96 -4.36 -13.99
C ARG A 198 4.05 -3.86 -14.95
N ASP A 199 5.23 -3.48 -14.45
CA ASP A 199 6.32 -2.95 -15.28
C ASP A 199 7.15 -4.07 -15.94
N ARG A 200 6.99 -5.32 -15.50
CA ARG A 200 7.63 -6.50 -16.09
C ARG A 200 6.93 -7.05 -17.33
N SER A 201 5.78 -6.51 -17.70
CA SER A 201 4.99 -7.00 -18.86
C SER A 201 5.27 -6.26 -20.16
N LEU A 202 6.29 -5.38 -20.22
CA LEU A 202 6.64 -4.57 -21.40
C LEU A 202 8.09 -4.76 -21.84
N SER A 203 8.62 -5.97 -21.74
CA SER A 203 9.90 -6.32 -22.41
C SER A 203 9.80 -7.67 -23.06
#